data_d9275bf83b0e8d4f9a4ce2f5668a7502
#
_entry.id   d9275bf83b0e8d4f9a4ce2f5668a7502
#
_cell.length_a   1.000
_cell.length_b   1.000
_cell.length_c   1.000
_cell.angle_alpha   90.00
_cell.angle_beta   90.00
_cell.angle_gamma   90.00
#
_symmetry.space_group_name_H-M   'P 1'
#
loop_
_entity.id
_entity.type
_entity.pdbx_description
1 polymer ?
#
loop_
_entity_poly.entity_id
_entity_poly.type
_entity_poly.pdbx_seq_one_letter_code
_entity_poly.pdbx_strand_id
1 'polypeptide(L)'
;QAGCPVDCKFCLTGVSGLKKNLTVSEIVSQLAIIRSFGHNITHVVFMGMGEPLLNLKSVLPSLDWIQEEWGFNLSKRHITVSTSGYLAGINQLIEQNIHLNLAFSVGSANPDIRQKIMPIEQRNPIMEVSQRLSVYTKQHNRKITLEYTLLKTVNDSTNCANQLANLAKFLNAKVNLINLNPHPKIPYEPVSEKKLQAFKAILVSQKIRTTVRYSKGQEV
;
A
#
# COMPACT_ATOMS: atom_id res chain seq x y z
N GLN A 1 -5.82 4.36 -11.13
CA GLN A 1 -6.11 5.74 -11.48
C GLN A 1 -4.99 6.31 -12.34
N ALA A 2 -5.26 7.31 -13.14
CA ALA A 2 -4.24 8.16 -13.73
C ALA A 2 -4.00 9.33 -12.78
N GLY A 3 -2.85 9.32 -12.10
CA GLY A 3 -2.56 10.20 -10.97
C GLY A 3 -3.17 9.71 -9.65
N CYS A 4 -3.10 10.53 -8.58
CA CYS A 4 -3.58 10.19 -7.25
C CYS A 4 -4.10 11.44 -6.52
N PRO A 5 -5.29 11.38 -5.87
CA PRO A 5 -5.83 12.51 -5.14
C PRO A 5 -5.37 12.56 -3.67
N VAL A 6 -4.61 11.57 -3.19
CA VAL A 6 -4.22 11.46 -1.78
C VAL A 6 -3.11 12.44 -1.40
N ASP A 7 -2.31 12.89 -2.38
CA ASP A 7 -1.27 13.90 -2.23
C ASP A 7 -0.19 13.54 -1.17
N CYS A 8 0.21 12.27 -1.11
CA CYS A 8 1.35 11.87 -0.27
C CYS A 8 2.61 12.62 -0.71
N LYS A 9 3.24 13.38 0.19
CA LYS A 9 4.34 14.31 -0.12
C LYS A 9 5.64 13.63 -0.55
N PHE A 10 5.76 12.33 -0.32
CA PHE A 10 6.89 11.50 -0.75
C PHE A 10 6.60 10.69 -2.02
N CYS A 11 5.44 10.91 -2.66
CA CYS A 11 4.99 10.13 -3.81
C CYS A 11 4.92 10.99 -5.07
N LEU A 12 5.67 10.61 -6.11
CA LEU A 12 5.68 11.35 -7.38
C LEU A 12 4.29 11.40 -8.04
N THR A 13 3.51 10.33 -7.90
CA THR A 13 2.13 10.29 -8.41
C THR A 13 1.20 11.27 -7.68
N GLY A 14 1.43 11.49 -6.37
CA GLY A 14 0.70 12.49 -5.58
C GLY A 14 0.95 13.91 -6.09
N VAL A 15 2.19 14.24 -6.40
CA VAL A 15 2.57 15.56 -6.97
C VAL A 15 1.84 15.86 -8.28
N SER A 16 1.52 14.84 -9.07
CA SER A 16 0.82 14.99 -10.36
C SER A 16 -0.70 15.18 -10.23
N GLY A 17 -1.25 15.02 -9.03
CA GLY A 17 -2.70 15.06 -8.77
C GLY A 17 -3.47 13.95 -9.50
N LEU A 18 -4.78 13.93 -9.32
CA LEU A 18 -5.68 13.00 -10.00
C LEU A 18 -6.10 13.57 -11.36
N LYS A 19 -5.89 12.81 -12.43
CA LYS A 19 -6.38 13.13 -13.78
C LYS A 19 -7.72 12.44 -14.05
N LYS A 20 -7.82 11.12 -13.80
CA LYS A 20 -9.08 10.36 -13.94
C LYS A 20 -9.04 9.03 -13.16
N ASN A 21 -10.24 8.52 -12.87
CA ASN A 21 -10.43 7.14 -12.49
C ASN A 21 -10.40 6.26 -13.75
N LEU A 22 -9.64 5.17 -13.73
CA LEU A 22 -9.63 4.21 -14.83
C LEU A 22 -10.92 3.38 -14.79
N THR A 23 -11.43 3.07 -15.97
CA THR A 23 -12.52 2.14 -16.19
C THR A 23 -12.04 0.69 -16.03
N VAL A 24 -12.96 -0.27 -15.95
CA VAL A 24 -12.65 -1.71 -15.92
C VAL A 24 -11.79 -2.10 -17.11
N SER A 25 -12.17 -1.71 -18.31
CA SER A 25 -11.43 -2.01 -19.54
C SER A 25 -10.01 -1.45 -19.52
N GLU A 26 -9.82 -0.21 -19.06
CA GLU A 26 -8.49 0.40 -18.95
C GLU A 26 -7.59 -0.29 -17.91
N ILE A 27 -8.17 -0.83 -16.84
CA ILE A 27 -7.42 -1.60 -15.83
C ILE A 27 -7.01 -2.95 -16.43
N VAL A 28 -7.95 -3.70 -17.01
CA VAL A 28 -7.74 -5.04 -17.54
C VAL A 28 -6.85 -5.02 -18.78
N SER A 29 -6.97 -4.01 -19.64
CA SER A 29 -6.14 -3.87 -20.86
C SER A 29 -4.65 -3.79 -20.56
N GLN A 30 -4.24 -3.26 -19.41
CA GLN A 30 -2.82 -3.25 -19.04
C GLN A 30 -2.25 -4.67 -18.93
N LEU A 31 -3.03 -5.60 -18.36
CA LEU A 31 -2.64 -7.00 -18.25
C LEU A 31 -2.67 -7.69 -19.64
N ALA A 32 -3.70 -7.39 -20.45
CA ALA A 32 -3.81 -7.95 -21.81
C ALA A 32 -2.62 -7.54 -22.67
N ILE A 33 -2.18 -6.28 -22.59
CA ILE A 33 -1.00 -5.78 -23.29
C ILE A 33 0.27 -6.53 -22.83
N ILE A 34 0.48 -6.68 -21.52
CA ILE A 34 1.65 -7.40 -20.99
C ILE A 34 1.65 -8.87 -21.49
N ARG A 35 0.47 -9.51 -21.49
CA ARG A 35 0.30 -10.88 -21.98
C ARG A 35 0.56 -11.00 -23.49
N SER A 36 0.17 -9.98 -24.29
CA SER A 36 0.42 -9.98 -25.75
C SER A 36 1.92 -9.90 -26.11
N PHE A 37 2.77 -9.40 -25.21
CA PHE A 37 4.23 -9.47 -25.33
C PHE A 37 4.82 -10.81 -24.91
N GLY A 38 4.00 -11.83 -24.65
CA GLY A 38 4.46 -13.18 -24.27
C GLY A 38 4.81 -13.34 -22.80
N HIS A 39 4.55 -12.34 -21.95
CA HIS A 39 4.84 -12.45 -20.51
C HIS A 39 3.77 -13.26 -19.79
N ASN A 40 4.21 -14.22 -18.97
CA ASN A 40 3.32 -14.94 -18.07
C ASN A 40 3.07 -14.12 -16.80
N ILE A 41 1.81 -13.74 -16.58
CA ILE A 41 1.41 -12.96 -15.40
C ILE A 41 1.11 -13.93 -14.25
N THR A 42 1.91 -13.91 -13.21
CA THR A 42 1.75 -14.77 -12.03
C THR A 42 1.17 -14.04 -10.82
N HIS A 43 1.35 -12.72 -10.74
CA HIS A 43 0.86 -11.88 -9.64
C HIS A 43 0.42 -10.53 -10.17
N VAL A 44 -0.63 -9.97 -9.56
CA VAL A 44 -1.11 -8.62 -9.84
C VAL A 44 -1.15 -7.83 -8.54
N VAL A 45 -0.59 -6.63 -8.58
CA VAL A 45 -0.66 -5.70 -7.45
C VAL A 45 -1.26 -4.38 -7.93
N PHE A 46 -2.34 -3.96 -7.27
CA PHE A 46 -2.90 -2.62 -7.44
C PHE A 46 -2.10 -1.64 -6.58
N MET A 47 -0.88 -1.37 -7.04
CA MET A 47 0.11 -0.52 -6.36
C MET A 47 0.81 0.36 -7.40
N GLY A 48 1.27 1.53 -6.99
CA GLY A 48 2.02 2.45 -7.85
C GLY A 48 1.29 3.75 -8.14
N MET A 49 0.16 3.73 -8.82
CA MET A 49 -0.60 4.94 -9.14
C MET A 49 -2.02 4.89 -8.57
N GLY A 50 -2.37 5.94 -7.82
CA GLY A 50 -3.72 6.13 -7.31
C GLY A 50 -4.01 5.44 -5.99
N GLU A 51 -5.23 5.67 -5.51
CA GLU A 51 -5.83 5.00 -4.35
C GLU A 51 -6.94 4.07 -4.85
N PRO A 52 -6.72 2.75 -4.86
CA PRO A 52 -7.67 1.81 -5.42
C PRO A 52 -9.06 1.86 -4.74
N LEU A 53 -9.09 2.11 -3.44
CA LEU A 53 -10.37 2.15 -2.70
C LEU A 53 -11.23 3.38 -3.06
N LEU A 54 -10.66 4.41 -3.68
CA LEU A 54 -11.42 5.52 -4.26
C LEU A 54 -12.05 5.18 -5.63
N ASN A 55 -11.71 4.04 -6.21
CA ASN A 55 -12.23 3.58 -7.51
C ASN A 55 -12.80 2.16 -7.45
N LEU A 56 -13.35 1.76 -6.31
CA LEU A 56 -13.85 0.38 -6.08
C LEU A 56 -14.85 -0.07 -7.14
N LYS A 57 -15.68 0.84 -7.66
CA LYS A 57 -16.64 0.52 -8.74
C LYS A 57 -16.00 -0.02 -10.01
N SER A 58 -14.72 0.29 -10.27
CA SER A 58 -13.97 -0.26 -11.40
C SER A 58 -12.98 -1.32 -10.96
N VAL A 59 -12.40 -1.20 -9.76
CA VAL A 59 -11.43 -2.15 -9.23
C VAL A 59 -12.09 -3.50 -8.99
N LEU A 60 -13.25 -3.56 -8.34
CA LEU A 60 -13.91 -4.83 -8.00
C LEU A 60 -14.27 -5.65 -9.25
N PRO A 61 -14.97 -5.11 -10.26
CA PRO A 61 -15.23 -5.86 -11.48
C PRO A 61 -13.96 -6.24 -12.25
N SER A 62 -12.88 -5.42 -12.15
CA SER A 62 -11.59 -5.79 -12.75
C SER A 62 -10.97 -7.02 -12.08
N LEU A 63 -11.18 -7.18 -10.76
CA LEU A 63 -10.72 -8.37 -10.03
C LEU A 63 -11.46 -9.63 -10.47
N ASP A 64 -12.75 -9.53 -10.80
CA ASP A 64 -13.52 -10.66 -11.33
C ASP A 64 -12.91 -11.10 -12.68
N TRP A 65 -12.68 -10.18 -13.61
CA TRP A 65 -12.00 -10.44 -14.88
C TRP A 65 -10.62 -11.10 -14.71
N ILE A 66 -9.87 -10.68 -13.69
CA ILE A 66 -8.53 -11.21 -13.44
C ILE A 66 -8.57 -12.64 -12.89
N GLN A 67 -9.63 -12.97 -12.16
CA GLN A 67 -9.78 -14.27 -11.49
C GLN A 67 -10.46 -15.35 -12.34
N GLU A 68 -11.39 -14.96 -13.22
CA GLU A 68 -12.15 -15.89 -14.03
C GLU A 68 -11.29 -16.71 -15.00
N GLU A 69 -11.70 -17.96 -15.27
CA GLU A 69 -10.97 -18.88 -16.15
C GLU A 69 -10.85 -18.35 -17.58
N TRP A 70 -11.90 -17.69 -18.06
CA TRP A 70 -11.90 -17.06 -19.38
C TRP A 70 -11.12 -15.72 -19.41
N GLY A 71 -10.69 -15.21 -18.27
CA GLY A 71 -9.87 -14.01 -18.12
C GLY A 71 -8.38 -14.34 -18.00
N PHE A 72 -7.81 -14.04 -16.82
CA PHE A 72 -6.39 -14.30 -16.53
C PHE A 72 -6.17 -15.52 -15.65
N ASN A 73 -7.23 -16.09 -15.08
CA ASN A 73 -7.22 -17.27 -14.21
C ASN A 73 -6.26 -17.13 -13.01
N LEU A 74 -6.21 -15.93 -12.42
CA LEU A 74 -5.36 -15.68 -11.26
C LEU A 74 -6.12 -15.86 -9.96
N SER A 75 -5.65 -16.76 -9.13
CA SER A 75 -6.18 -16.96 -7.77
C SER A 75 -6.13 -15.67 -6.94
N LYS A 76 -7.13 -15.41 -6.10
CA LYS A 76 -7.21 -14.27 -5.16
C LYS A 76 -5.93 -14.05 -4.34
N ARG A 77 -5.21 -15.13 -3.98
CA ARG A 77 -3.95 -15.04 -3.22
C ARG A 77 -2.80 -14.39 -4.00
N HIS A 78 -2.91 -14.33 -5.31
CA HIS A 78 -1.91 -13.70 -6.19
C HIS A 78 -2.25 -12.26 -6.55
N ILE A 79 -3.33 -11.72 -5.98
CA ILE A 79 -3.77 -10.35 -6.23
C ILE A 79 -3.70 -9.59 -4.90
N THR A 80 -3.02 -8.44 -4.90
CA THR A 80 -2.93 -7.56 -3.73
C THR A 80 -3.45 -6.17 -4.09
N VAL A 81 -4.29 -5.61 -3.23
CA VAL A 81 -4.79 -4.24 -3.35
C VAL A 81 -4.17 -3.39 -2.25
N SER A 82 -3.55 -2.30 -2.63
CA SER A 82 -2.97 -1.35 -1.68
C SER A 82 -3.97 -0.24 -1.36
N THR A 83 -3.86 0.31 -0.15
CA THR A 83 -4.61 1.50 0.25
C THR A 83 -3.79 2.37 1.19
N SER A 84 -3.98 3.68 1.09
CA SER A 84 -3.48 4.66 2.05
C SER A 84 -4.37 4.79 3.29
N GLY A 85 -5.43 3.98 3.39
CA GLY A 85 -6.36 3.99 4.51
C GLY A 85 -7.61 4.84 4.25
N TYR A 86 -8.19 4.75 3.06
CA TYR A 86 -9.47 5.39 2.75
C TYR A 86 -10.62 4.66 3.47
N LEU A 87 -11.10 5.27 4.58
CA LEU A 87 -12.07 4.66 5.51
C LEU A 87 -13.37 4.21 4.84
N ALA A 88 -13.96 5.05 3.99
CA ALA A 88 -15.20 4.69 3.32
C ALA A 88 -15.04 3.44 2.45
N GLY A 89 -13.90 3.30 1.75
CA GLY A 89 -13.61 2.09 0.98
C GLY A 89 -13.38 0.86 1.87
N ILE A 90 -12.67 0.99 3.00
CA ILE A 90 -12.49 -0.10 3.96
C ILE A 90 -13.83 -0.53 4.54
N ASN A 91 -14.70 0.42 4.91
CA ASN A 91 -16.05 0.12 5.40
C ASN A 91 -16.87 -0.64 4.36
N GLN A 92 -16.83 -0.21 3.09
CA GLN A 92 -17.51 -0.91 2.00
C GLN A 92 -17.01 -2.36 1.85
N LEU A 93 -15.71 -2.61 1.96
CA LEU A 93 -15.17 -3.98 1.92
C LEU A 93 -15.70 -4.84 3.07
N ILE A 94 -15.83 -4.28 4.27
CA ILE A 94 -16.36 -4.97 5.45
C ILE A 94 -17.86 -5.26 5.27
N GLU A 95 -18.64 -4.23 4.95
CA GLU A 95 -20.12 -4.32 4.83
C GLU A 95 -20.55 -5.28 3.72
N GLN A 96 -19.84 -5.28 2.59
CA GLN A 96 -20.11 -6.17 1.46
C GLN A 96 -19.38 -7.51 1.56
N ASN A 97 -18.69 -7.78 2.67
CA ASN A 97 -17.91 -9.00 2.90
C ASN A 97 -16.92 -9.31 1.77
N ILE A 98 -16.27 -8.29 1.23
CA ILE A 98 -15.32 -8.42 0.11
C ILE A 98 -13.94 -8.77 0.63
N HIS A 99 -13.45 -9.95 0.26
CA HIS A 99 -12.15 -10.46 0.67
C HIS A 99 -11.06 -10.13 -0.36
N LEU A 100 -10.09 -9.30 0.03
CA LEU A 100 -8.89 -8.94 -0.74
C LEU A 100 -7.63 -9.17 0.10
N ASN A 101 -6.49 -9.45 -0.54
CA ASN A 101 -5.21 -9.28 0.15
C ASN A 101 -4.90 -7.79 0.20
N LEU A 102 -4.94 -7.20 1.38
CA LEU A 102 -4.70 -5.77 1.55
C LEU A 102 -3.24 -5.48 1.93
N ALA A 103 -2.71 -4.43 1.31
CA ALA A 103 -1.50 -3.74 1.74
C ALA A 103 -1.88 -2.33 2.21
N PHE A 104 -1.56 -1.99 3.45
CA PHE A 104 -1.84 -0.67 4.02
C PHE A 104 -0.58 0.18 4.03
N SER A 105 -0.59 1.27 3.26
CA SER A 105 0.48 2.27 3.23
C SER A 105 0.38 3.17 4.45
N VAL A 106 1.21 2.88 5.45
CA VAL A 106 1.14 3.52 6.77
C VAL A 106 1.66 4.95 6.76
N GLY A 107 2.79 5.20 6.06
CA GLY A 107 3.53 6.46 6.13
C GLY A 107 4.20 6.68 7.50
N SER A 108 3.40 6.77 8.55
CA SER A 108 3.85 6.74 9.95
C SER A 108 2.73 6.21 10.85
N ALA A 109 3.10 5.49 11.91
CA ALA A 109 2.15 5.12 12.98
C ALA A 109 1.92 6.27 13.97
N ASN A 110 2.67 7.36 13.88
CA ASN A 110 2.44 8.60 14.62
C ASN A 110 1.54 9.52 13.77
N PRO A 111 0.35 9.94 14.28
CA PRO A 111 -0.58 10.79 13.52
C PRO A 111 0.03 12.12 13.08
N ASP A 112 0.81 12.78 13.93
CA ASP A 112 1.40 14.10 13.63
C ASP A 112 2.43 14.02 12.48
N ILE A 113 3.24 12.95 12.48
CA ILE A 113 4.18 12.69 11.39
C ILE A 113 3.39 12.30 10.13
N ARG A 114 2.40 11.42 10.28
CA ARG A 114 1.60 10.95 9.16
C ARG A 114 0.86 12.09 8.46
N GLN A 115 0.28 13.00 9.24
CA GLN A 115 -0.41 14.18 8.69
C GLN A 115 0.51 15.07 7.84
N LYS A 116 1.77 15.22 8.25
CA LYS A 116 2.77 16.01 7.49
C LYS A 116 3.12 15.40 6.15
N ILE A 117 3.20 14.08 6.07
CA ILE A 117 3.64 13.36 4.85
C ILE A 117 2.50 12.76 4.05
N MET A 118 1.33 12.53 4.66
CA MET A 118 0.11 11.97 4.06
C MET A 118 -1.11 12.77 4.51
N PRO A 119 -1.55 13.79 3.76
CA PRO A 119 -2.68 14.66 4.14
C PRO A 119 -4.01 13.93 4.35
N ILE A 120 -4.13 12.70 3.84
CA ILE A 120 -5.31 11.84 4.07
C ILE A 120 -5.59 11.62 5.56
N GLU A 121 -4.59 11.76 6.44
CA GLU A 121 -4.73 11.63 7.89
C GLU A 121 -5.83 12.51 8.47
N GLN A 122 -6.00 13.74 7.95
CA GLN A 122 -7.03 14.67 8.42
C GLN A 122 -8.46 14.13 8.30
N ARG A 123 -8.73 13.36 7.24
CA ARG A 123 -10.06 12.80 6.97
C ARG A 123 -10.18 11.32 7.29
N ASN A 124 -9.04 10.65 7.41
CA ASN A 124 -8.94 9.21 7.66
C ASN A 124 -7.85 8.98 8.71
N PRO A 125 -8.12 9.30 10.00
CA PRO A 125 -7.15 9.16 11.07
C PRO A 125 -6.66 7.72 11.21
N ILE A 126 -5.34 7.54 11.37
CA ILE A 126 -4.73 6.21 11.41
C ILE A 126 -5.31 5.33 12.52
N MET A 127 -5.76 5.92 13.62
CA MET A 127 -6.39 5.19 14.71
C MET A 127 -7.71 4.55 14.27
N GLU A 128 -8.57 5.31 13.59
CA GLU A 128 -9.84 4.82 13.05
C GLU A 128 -9.60 3.79 11.94
N VAL A 129 -8.69 4.11 11.01
CA VAL A 129 -8.27 3.18 9.94
C VAL A 129 -7.81 1.85 10.54
N SER A 130 -6.98 1.90 11.58
CA SER A 130 -6.48 0.69 12.24
C SER A 130 -7.58 -0.12 12.91
N GLN A 131 -8.54 0.54 13.56
CA GLN A 131 -9.71 -0.13 14.14
C GLN A 131 -10.53 -0.86 13.07
N ARG A 132 -10.81 -0.19 11.95
CA ARG A 132 -11.56 -0.80 10.83
C ARG A 132 -10.79 -1.93 10.17
N LEU A 133 -9.48 -1.78 9.96
CA LEU A 133 -8.62 -2.85 9.45
C LEU A 133 -8.55 -4.05 10.41
N SER A 134 -8.61 -3.82 11.73
CA SER A 134 -8.69 -4.91 12.70
C SER A 134 -10.01 -5.70 12.57
N VAL A 135 -11.14 -5.02 12.33
CA VAL A 135 -12.42 -5.68 12.02
C VAL A 135 -12.28 -6.50 10.73
N TYR A 136 -11.74 -5.89 9.67
CA TYR A 136 -11.53 -6.56 8.39
C TYR A 136 -10.67 -7.83 8.49
N THR A 137 -9.53 -7.75 9.20
CA THR A 137 -8.62 -8.88 9.36
C THR A 137 -9.23 -10.03 10.15
N LYS A 138 -10.04 -9.71 11.18
CA LYS A 138 -10.78 -10.73 11.97
C LYS A 138 -11.88 -11.39 11.13
N GLN A 139 -12.68 -10.60 10.40
CA GLN A 139 -13.77 -11.09 9.55
C GLN A 139 -13.27 -12.09 8.50
N HIS A 140 -12.12 -11.82 7.89
CA HIS A 140 -11.58 -12.65 6.81
C HIS A 140 -10.51 -13.65 7.27
N ASN A 141 -10.12 -13.66 8.55
CA ASN A 141 -9.02 -14.45 9.09
C ASN A 141 -7.74 -14.34 8.25
N ARG A 142 -7.37 -13.12 7.88
CA ARG A 142 -6.21 -12.84 6.99
C ARG A 142 -5.32 -11.75 7.55
N LYS A 143 -4.01 -11.94 7.36
CA LYS A 143 -3.01 -10.92 7.68
C LYS A 143 -2.92 -9.91 6.55
N ILE A 144 -2.87 -8.63 6.91
CA ILE A 144 -2.53 -7.55 5.97
C ILE A 144 -1.03 -7.29 5.96
N THR A 145 -0.56 -6.58 4.96
CA THR A 145 0.82 -6.07 4.89
C THR A 145 0.82 -4.59 5.20
N LEU A 146 1.66 -4.15 6.13
CA LEU A 146 1.95 -2.74 6.36
C LEU A 146 3.12 -2.32 5.48
N GLU A 147 2.87 -1.43 4.52
CA GLU A 147 3.89 -0.83 3.69
C GLU A 147 4.40 0.44 4.38
N TYR A 148 5.70 0.51 4.64
CA TYR A 148 6.30 1.61 5.37
C TYR A 148 7.50 2.17 4.59
N THR A 149 7.32 3.33 3.98
CA THR A 149 8.38 4.04 3.27
C THR A 149 9.21 4.83 4.28
N LEU A 150 10.49 4.49 4.39
CA LEU A 150 11.43 5.18 5.26
C LEU A 150 11.89 6.51 4.62
N LEU A 151 11.72 7.57 5.37
CA LEU A 151 12.11 8.94 5.03
C LEU A 151 13.12 9.41 6.06
N LYS A 152 14.32 9.78 5.62
CA LYS A 152 15.45 10.22 6.47
C LYS A 152 15.02 11.38 7.36
N THR A 153 15.32 11.28 8.65
CA THR A 153 15.01 12.26 9.71
C THR A 153 13.51 12.55 9.96
N VAL A 154 12.60 11.87 9.26
CA VAL A 154 11.17 12.11 9.40
C VAL A 154 10.50 11.00 10.20
N ASN A 155 10.56 9.75 9.69
CA ASN A 155 9.87 8.61 10.28
C ASN A 155 10.82 7.41 10.54
N ASP A 156 12.13 7.65 10.58
CA ASP A 156 13.19 6.64 10.67
C ASP A 156 13.75 6.47 12.10
N SER A 157 13.15 7.09 13.11
CA SER A 157 13.62 7.01 14.50
C SER A 157 13.28 5.65 15.15
N THR A 158 13.99 5.31 16.24
CA THR A 158 13.68 4.14 17.07
C THR A 158 12.25 4.20 17.61
N ASN A 159 11.77 5.39 17.97
CA ASN A 159 10.39 5.57 18.43
C ASN A 159 9.38 5.23 17.32
N CYS A 160 9.63 5.67 16.08
CA CYS A 160 8.78 5.32 14.93
C CYS A 160 8.76 3.80 14.68
N ALA A 161 9.91 3.12 14.84
CA ALA A 161 9.98 1.66 14.71
C ALA A 161 9.13 0.96 15.79
N ASN A 162 9.19 1.43 17.04
CA ASN A 162 8.39 0.88 18.14
C ASN A 162 6.88 1.13 17.93
N GLN A 163 6.49 2.31 17.48
CA GLN A 163 5.10 2.62 17.15
C GLN A 163 4.58 1.74 15.99
N LEU A 164 5.39 1.55 14.95
CA LEU A 164 5.04 0.65 13.85
C LEU A 164 4.94 -0.81 14.32
N ALA A 165 5.82 -1.26 15.22
CA ALA A 165 5.73 -2.60 15.79
C ALA A 165 4.43 -2.80 16.59
N ASN A 166 4.02 -1.81 17.38
CA ASN A 166 2.76 -1.84 18.13
C ASN A 166 1.56 -1.92 17.19
N LEU A 167 1.55 -1.11 16.13
CA LEU A 167 0.53 -1.16 15.09
C LEU A 167 0.47 -2.54 14.40
N ALA A 168 1.62 -3.10 14.05
CA ALA A 168 1.72 -4.41 13.41
C ALA A 168 1.20 -5.55 14.33
N LYS A 169 1.47 -5.48 15.64
CA LYS A 169 0.91 -6.41 16.63
C LYS A 169 -0.60 -6.27 16.73
N PHE A 170 -1.10 -5.04 16.85
CA PHE A 170 -2.54 -4.76 16.94
C PHE A 170 -3.32 -5.32 15.74
N LEU A 171 -2.75 -5.21 14.54
CA LEU A 171 -3.37 -5.67 13.30
C LEU A 171 -3.01 -7.12 12.93
N ASN A 172 -2.18 -7.81 13.73
CA ASN A 172 -1.59 -9.11 13.37
C ASN A 172 -0.99 -9.09 11.94
N ALA A 173 -0.28 -8.02 11.63
CA ALA A 173 0.22 -7.73 10.29
C ALA A 173 1.70 -8.09 10.12
N LYS A 174 2.12 -8.26 8.87
CA LYS A 174 3.53 -8.26 8.47
C LYS A 174 3.92 -6.85 7.99
N VAL A 175 5.21 -6.52 8.06
CA VAL A 175 5.73 -5.22 7.62
C VAL A 175 6.60 -5.39 6.39
N ASN A 176 6.45 -4.52 5.42
CA ASN A 176 7.33 -4.37 4.28
C ASN A 176 7.94 -2.96 4.32
N LEU A 177 9.23 -2.89 4.57
CA LEU A 177 9.99 -1.65 4.57
C LEU A 177 10.40 -1.30 3.13
N ILE A 178 10.23 -0.05 2.77
CA ILE A 178 10.60 0.48 1.47
C ILE A 178 11.58 1.63 1.72
N ASN A 179 12.78 1.60 1.13
CA ASN A 179 13.60 2.79 1.10
C ASN A 179 13.08 3.74 0.01
N LEU A 180 13.03 5.03 0.31
CA LEU A 180 12.54 6.02 -0.65
C LEU A 180 13.41 6.02 -1.92
N ASN A 181 12.77 6.08 -3.08
CA ASN A 181 13.46 6.43 -4.32
C ASN A 181 13.62 7.94 -4.40
N PRO A 182 14.84 8.45 -4.43
CA PRO A 182 15.05 9.89 -4.55
C PRO A 182 14.55 10.41 -5.90
N HIS A 183 13.96 11.60 -5.88
CA HIS A 183 13.53 12.27 -7.10
C HIS A 183 13.56 13.79 -6.88
N PRO A 184 14.01 14.60 -7.85
CA PRO A 184 14.17 16.06 -7.68
C PRO A 184 12.90 16.81 -7.23
N LYS A 185 11.70 16.27 -7.54
CA LYS A 185 10.43 16.87 -7.13
C LYS A 185 9.96 16.44 -5.74
N ILE A 186 10.68 15.54 -5.07
CA ILE A 186 10.31 15.00 -3.76
C ILE A 186 11.26 15.57 -2.72
N PRO A 187 10.77 16.32 -1.70
CA PRO A 187 11.60 17.01 -0.73
C PRO A 187 12.10 16.11 0.41
N TYR A 188 12.17 14.81 0.18
CA TYR A 188 12.61 13.80 1.15
C TYR A 188 13.77 12.99 0.61
N GLU A 189 14.59 12.48 1.53
CA GLU A 189 15.75 11.66 1.20
C GLU A 189 15.55 10.21 1.69
N PRO A 190 16.17 9.23 1.00
CA PRO A 190 16.25 7.86 1.49
C PRO A 190 17.12 7.76 2.73
N VAL A 191 16.90 6.74 3.53
CA VAL A 191 17.79 6.40 4.64
C VAL A 191 19.00 5.60 4.14
N SER A 192 20.12 5.64 4.90
CA SER A 192 21.25 4.76 4.63
C SER A 192 20.87 3.28 4.88
N GLU A 193 21.54 2.36 4.20
CA GLU A 193 21.34 0.93 4.40
C GLU A 193 21.52 0.51 5.87
N LYS A 194 22.55 1.06 6.54
CA LYS A 194 22.78 0.84 7.97
C LYS A 194 21.56 1.23 8.81
N LYS A 195 20.92 2.36 8.50
CA LYS A 195 19.74 2.85 9.22
C LYS A 195 18.52 1.97 8.94
N LEU A 196 18.33 1.55 7.68
CA LEU A 196 17.25 0.65 7.28
C LEU A 196 17.37 -0.69 7.99
N GLN A 197 18.57 -1.28 8.04
CA GLN A 197 18.79 -2.55 8.73
C GLN A 197 18.62 -2.41 10.25
N ALA A 198 19.04 -1.30 10.86
CA ALA A 198 18.79 -1.01 12.27
C ALA A 198 17.28 -0.90 12.58
N PHE A 199 16.53 -0.21 11.72
CA PHE A 199 15.07 -0.10 11.86
C PHE A 199 14.40 -1.48 11.73
N LYS A 200 14.81 -2.28 10.75
CA LYS A 200 14.34 -3.66 10.57
C LYS A 200 14.64 -4.53 11.80
N ALA A 201 15.85 -4.43 12.36
CA ALA A 201 16.25 -5.21 13.53
C ALA A 201 15.32 -4.95 14.73
N ILE A 202 14.88 -3.71 14.96
CA ILE A 202 13.92 -3.38 16.02
C ILE A 202 12.57 -4.10 15.80
N LEU A 203 12.06 -4.14 14.58
CA LEU A 203 10.82 -4.85 14.27
C LEU A 203 10.96 -6.36 14.45
N VAL A 204 12.06 -6.93 13.98
CA VAL A 204 12.34 -8.36 14.09
C VAL A 204 12.53 -8.77 15.54
N SER A 205 13.25 -7.99 16.38
CA SER A 205 13.40 -8.26 17.82
C SER A 205 12.04 -8.30 18.55
N GLN A 206 11.05 -7.58 18.04
CA GLN A 206 9.67 -7.60 18.54
C GLN A 206 8.79 -8.68 17.89
N LYS A 207 9.41 -9.66 17.19
CA LYS A 207 8.75 -10.81 16.50
C LYS A 207 7.81 -10.39 15.36
N ILE A 208 8.02 -9.22 14.74
CA ILE A 208 7.29 -8.78 13.58
C ILE A 208 7.98 -9.34 12.31
N ARG A 209 7.22 -10.10 11.50
CA ARG A 209 7.70 -10.53 10.19
C ARG A 209 7.94 -9.32 9.30
N THR A 210 9.20 -9.06 8.98
CA THR A 210 9.61 -7.84 8.26
C THR A 210 10.43 -8.19 7.03
N THR A 211 9.99 -7.68 5.88
CA THR A 211 10.72 -7.73 4.59
C THR A 211 11.22 -6.35 4.22
N VAL A 212 12.20 -6.28 3.34
CA VAL A 212 12.67 -5.04 2.71
C VAL A 212 12.44 -5.16 1.21
N ARG A 213 11.82 -4.14 0.64
CA ARG A 213 11.68 -4.01 -0.82
C ARG A 213 12.74 -3.05 -1.32
N TYR A 214 13.65 -3.57 -2.13
CA TYR A 214 14.60 -2.76 -2.89
C TYR A 214 13.99 -2.40 -4.24
N SER A 215 14.13 -1.16 -4.63
CA SER A 215 13.69 -0.71 -5.95
C SER A 215 14.59 -1.31 -7.02
N LYS A 216 13.97 -1.91 -8.03
CA LYS A 216 14.65 -2.31 -9.25
C LYS A 216 14.59 -1.14 -10.23
N GLY A 217 15.68 -0.86 -10.96
CA GLY A 217 15.70 0.19 -11.99
C GLY A 217 16.25 1.54 -11.53
N GLN A 218 17.12 1.59 -10.53
CA GLN A 218 17.91 2.79 -10.22
C GLN A 218 19.06 3.04 -11.23
N GLU A 219 19.25 2.11 -12.16
CA GLU A 219 20.32 2.13 -13.17
C GLU A 219 19.83 2.52 -14.58
N VAL A 220 18.60 3.05 -14.69
CA VAL A 220 18.03 3.50 -15.97
C VAL A 220 17.81 4.99 -15.97
#